data_88eb24785a7dbad78b2eecfbc1a35c6c
#
_entry.id   88eb24785a7dbad78b2eecfbc1a35c6c
#
_cell.length_a   1.000
_cell.length_b   1.000
_cell.length_c   1.000
_cell.angle_alpha   90.00
_cell.angle_beta   90.00
_cell.angle_gamma   90.00
#
_symmetry.space_group_name_H-M   'P 1'
#
loop_
_entity.id
_entity.type
_entity.pdbx_description
1 polymer ?
#
loop_
_entity_poly.entity_id
_entity_poly.type
_entity_poly.pdbx_seq_one_letter_code
_entity_poly.pdbx_strand_id
1 'polypeptide(L)'
;TPIKSSAASDVYKRQAYGEVCIYLLPFVKPSYVRNLIDSDITTYDEAVRLVIERENIDTAKRNILVSHQFYTAAGREPETSDSEIRMVGGIENVDTAVLEPFDYAALGHIHRKQKIGRVQNRYCGTPLQYSVSEAGDEKTVTMVELLEKGSEPHITELPLTPMRRVCKMIGHLDEILNAAAEDNCHDYVSITLTDEVEAYQPKEKLEQVYDHILEIKIDNERTRKILEFSEEEVESLDPYDAFVTFFQEMNGRAMTEDEDNVIHTVINGEKEVAE
;
A
#
# COMPACT_ATOMS: atom_id res chain seq x y z
N THR A 1 -27.01 2.76 -6.50
CA THR A 1 -27.82 3.75 -5.76
C THR A 1 -26.91 4.34 -4.72
N PRO A 2 -26.59 5.66 -4.73
CA PRO A 2 -25.79 6.27 -3.71
C PRO A 2 -26.51 6.09 -2.37
N ILE A 3 -25.81 5.52 -1.39
CA ILE A 3 -26.33 5.38 -0.03
C ILE A 3 -26.26 6.79 0.61
N LYS A 4 -27.34 7.55 0.48
CA LYS A 4 -27.51 8.74 1.31
C LYS A 4 -27.82 8.25 2.72
N SER A 5 -26.81 8.23 3.60
CA SER A 5 -27.03 7.93 5.00
C SER A 5 -27.83 9.07 5.63
N SER A 6 -29.09 8.84 5.96
CA SER A 6 -29.93 9.80 6.68
C SER A 6 -29.38 10.13 8.08
N ALA A 7 -28.57 9.25 8.67
CA ALA A 7 -27.92 9.49 9.95
C ALA A 7 -26.79 10.56 9.85
N ALA A 8 -26.13 10.70 8.71
CA ALA A 8 -25.11 11.72 8.51
C ALA A 8 -25.70 13.13 8.46
N SER A 9 -26.92 13.31 7.94
CA SER A 9 -27.55 14.64 7.78
C SER A 9 -27.93 15.32 9.11
N ASP A 10 -28.18 14.59 10.17
CA ASP A 10 -28.58 15.15 11.47
C ASP A 10 -27.42 15.70 12.30
N VAL A 11 -26.21 15.20 12.09
CA VAL A 11 -25.00 15.69 12.76
C VAL A 11 -24.58 17.06 12.22
N TYR A 12 -24.87 17.38 10.97
CA TYR A 12 -24.40 18.59 10.26
C TYR A 12 -25.27 19.82 10.46
N LYS A 13 -26.52 19.69 10.92
CA LYS A 13 -27.42 20.83 11.18
C LYS A 13 -26.94 21.81 12.26
N ARG A 14 -25.87 21.48 13.00
CA ARG A 14 -25.35 22.28 14.12
C ARG A 14 -24.07 23.04 13.79
N GLN A 15 -23.59 23.04 12.56
CA GLN A 15 -22.35 23.72 12.23
C GLN A 15 -22.54 25.19 11.90
N ALA A 16 -21.65 26.05 12.44
CA ALA A 16 -21.71 27.51 12.30
C ALA A 16 -21.65 27.96 10.81
N TYR A 17 -21.04 27.15 9.94
CA TYR A 17 -20.76 27.49 8.54
C TYR A 17 -21.68 26.80 7.52
N GLY A 18 -22.84 26.33 7.96
CA GLY A 18 -23.86 25.77 7.08
C GLY A 18 -23.67 24.27 6.78
N GLU A 19 -24.31 23.82 5.71
CA GLU A 19 -24.38 22.40 5.31
C GLU A 19 -23.02 21.87 4.81
N VAL A 20 -22.71 20.62 5.16
CA VAL A 20 -21.58 19.85 4.62
C VAL A 20 -22.14 18.62 3.94
N CYS A 21 -21.78 18.38 2.68
CA CYS A 21 -22.10 17.19 1.94
C CYS A 21 -20.93 16.19 2.03
N ILE A 22 -21.21 14.96 2.45
CA ILE A 22 -20.20 13.90 2.51
C ILE A 22 -20.55 12.84 1.48
N TYR A 23 -19.59 12.56 0.60
CA TYR A 23 -19.67 11.56 -0.45
C TYR A 23 -18.80 10.37 -0.05
N LEU A 24 -19.39 9.19 -0.05
CA LEU A 24 -18.71 7.94 0.29
C LEU A 24 -18.47 7.15 -0.98
N LEU A 25 -17.23 7.05 -1.42
CA LEU A 25 -16.80 6.30 -2.60
C LEU A 25 -16.00 5.08 -2.15
N PRO A 26 -16.59 3.87 -2.16
CA PRO A 26 -15.85 2.65 -1.88
C PRO A 26 -14.82 2.38 -2.98
N PHE A 27 -14.01 1.34 -2.82
CA PHE A 27 -13.10 0.90 -3.88
C PHE A 27 -13.88 0.51 -5.13
N VAL A 28 -13.62 1.20 -6.24
CA VAL A 28 -14.30 1.05 -7.51
C VAL A 28 -13.38 0.38 -8.53
N LYS A 29 -13.86 -0.69 -9.14
CA LYS A 29 -13.20 -1.33 -10.30
C LYS A 29 -13.91 -0.94 -11.59
N PRO A 30 -13.20 -0.76 -12.72
CA PRO A 30 -13.81 -0.47 -14.02
C PRO A 30 -14.93 -1.44 -14.40
N SER A 31 -14.74 -2.74 -14.12
CA SER A 31 -15.73 -3.79 -14.38
C SER A 31 -17.06 -3.59 -13.65
N TYR A 32 -17.05 -3.00 -12.44
CA TYR A 32 -18.27 -2.74 -11.69
C TYR A 32 -19.07 -1.60 -12.33
N VAL A 33 -18.37 -0.55 -12.75
CA VAL A 33 -18.98 0.63 -13.36
C VAL A 33 -19.52 0.29 -14.75
N ARG A 34 -18.75 -0.45 -15.56
CA ARG A 34 -19.18 -0.93 -16.88
C ARG A 34 -20.52 -1.65 -16.84
N ASN A 35 -20.67 -2.58 -15.89
CA ASN A 35 -21.88 -3.39 -15.75
C ASN A 35 -23.11 -2.57 -15.33
N LEU A 36 -22.91 -1.41 -14.70
CA LEU A 36 -24.01 -0.56 -14.21
C LEU A 36 -24.41 0.54 -15.20
N ILE A 37 -23.52 0.95 -16.10
CA ILE A 37 -23.65 2.19 -16.87
C ILE A 37 -23.61 1.94 -18.38
N ASP A 38 -23.37 0.72 -18.83
CA ASP A 38 -23.25 0.35 -20.26
C ASP A 38 -22.26 1.27 -21.01
N SER A 39 -21.00 1.27 -20.58
CA SER A 39 -19.94 2.12 -21.11
C SER A 39 -18.65 1.32 -21.30
N ASP A 40 -17.82 1.74 -22.25
CA ASP A 40 -16.54 1.10 -22.59
C ASP A 40 -15.37 1.50 -21.64
N ILE A 41 -15.67 1.76 -20.36
CA ILE A 41 -14.68 2.13 -19.35
C ILE A 41 -13.67 1.02 -19.17
N THR A 42 -12.39 1.35 -19.26
CA THR A 42 -11.28 0.40 -19.12
C THR A 42 -10.37 0.71 -17.95
N THR A 43 -10.23 1.98 -17.58
CA THR A 43 -9.31 2.45 -16.53
C THR A 43 -10.03 2.80 -15.23
N TYR A 44 -9.30 2.78 -14.12
CA TYR A 44 -9.81 3.21 -12.81
C TYR A 44 -10.09 4.72 -12.80
N ASP A 45 -9.28 5.52 -13.48
CA ASP A 45 -9.50 6.97 -13.59
C ASP A 45 -10.84 7.28 -14.25
N GLU A 46 -11.14 6.66 -15.41
CA GLU A 46 -12.43 6.82 -16.09
C GLU A 46 -13.60 6.40 -15.22
N ALA A 47 -13.47 5.27 -14.52
CA ALA A 47 -14.51 4.75 -13.64
C ALA A 47 -14.84 5.70 -12.49
N VAL A 48 -13.81 6.18 -11.79
CA VAL A 48 -13.97 7.11 -10.67
C VAL A 48 -14.47 8.46 -11.13
N ARG A 49 -13.94 8.99 -12.23
CA ARG A 49 -14.39 10.26 -12.85
C ARG A 49 -15.87 10.22 -13.18
N LEU A 50 -16.32 9.19 -13.86
CA LEU A 50 -17.73 9.04 -14.25
C LEU A 50 -18.66 8.94 -13.04
N VAL A 51 -18.25 8.21 -11.99
CA VAL A 51 -19.05 8.11 -10.76
C VAL A 51 -19.17 9.46 -10.08
N ILE A 52 -18.10 10.23 -9.99
CA ILE A 52 -18.09 11.57 -9.36
C ILE A 52 -18.92 12.55 -10.20
N GLU A 53 -18.77 12.58 -11.51
CA GLU A 53 -19.52 13.47 -12.41
C GLU A 53 -21.05 13.24 -12.32
N ARG A 54 -21.48 12.00 -12.13
CA ARG A 54 -22.91 11.66 -11.96
C ARG A 54 -23.57 12.18 -10.70
N GLU A 55 -22.78 12.46 -9.66
CA GLU A 55 -23.31 13.00 -8.40
C GLU A 55 -23.75 14.47 -8.53
N ASN A 56 -23.41 15.16 -9.62
CA ASN A 56 -23.75 16.58 -9.84
C ASN A 56 -23.47 17.43 -8.60
N ILE A 57 -22.24 17.39 -8.12
CA ILE A 57 -21.79 18.00 -6.88
C ILE A 57 -22.05 19.52 -6.91
N ASP A 58 -22.81 20.01 -5.95
CA ASP A 58 -23.01 21.45 -5.75
C ASP A 58 -21.75 22.07 -5.13
N THR A 59 -20.93 22.68 -5.97
CA THR A 59 -19.67 23.31 -5.55
C THR A 59 -19.85 24.57 -4.71
N ALA A 60 -21.07 25.10 -4.59
CA ALA A 60 -21.36 26.19 -3.65
C ALA A 60 -21.45 25.72 -2.19
N LYS A 61 -21.65 24.42 -1.99
CA LYS A 61 -21.65 23.79 -0.67
C LYS A 61 -20.25 23.32 -0.28
N ARG A 62 -20.08 23.05 1.01
CA ARG A 62 -18.88 22.38 1.51
C ARG A 62 -18.98 20.88 1.23
N ASN A 63 -18.03 20.34 0.49
CA ASN A 63 -18.05 18.97 0.01
C ASN A 63 -16.85 18.19 0.54
N ILE A 64 -17.08 17.01 1.13
CA ILE A 64 -16.05 16.08 1.57
C ILE A 64 -16.21 14.79 0.78
N LEU A 65 -15.10 14.28 0.25
CA LEU A 65 -15.03 12.92 -0.28
C LEU A 65 -14.34 12.01 0.74
N VAL A 66 -14.92 10.84 0.98
CA VAL A 66 -14.24 9.73 1.65
C VAL A 66 -14.08 8.63 0.61
N SER A 67 -12.85 8.28 0.27
CA SER A 67 -12.56 7.38 -0.84
C SER A 67 -11.44 6.39 -0.51
N HIS A 68 -11.45 5.23 -1.17
CA HIS A 68 -10.43 4.20 -1.01
C HIS A 68 -9.90 3.80 -2.40
N GLN A 69 -9.02 4.64 -2.98
CA GLN A 69 -8.43 4.45 -4.30
C GLN A 69 -6.94 4.84 -4.30
N PHE A 70 -6.20 4.41 -5.33
CA PHE A 70 -4.83 4.80 -5.53
C PHE A 70 -4.77 6.10 -6.35
N TYR A 71 -4.63 7.23 -5.66
CA TYR A 71 -4.56 8.54 -6.31
C TYR A 71 -3.12 8.95 -6.61
N THR A 72 -2.94 9.54 -7.80
CA THR A 72 -1.66 10.12 -8.26
C THR A 72 -1.84 11.59 -8.59
N ALA A 73 -0.81 12.41 -8.40
CA ALA A 73 -0.83 13.83 -8.70
C ALA A 73 0.19 14.18 -9.78
N ALA A 74 -0.27 14.54 -10.98
CA ALA A 74 0.59 14.88 -12.11
C ALA A 74 1.66 13.79 -12.36
N GLY A 75 1.27 12.53 -12.33
CA GLY A 75 2.14 11.36 -12.52
C GLY A 75 3.03 11.01 -11.32
N ARG A 76 2.92 11.72 -10.19
CA ARG A 76 3.59 11.35 -8.94
C ARG A 76 2.74 10.39 -8.14
N GLU A 77 3.29 9.27 -7.81
CA GLU A 77 2.67 8.27 -6.94
C GLU A 77 2.89 8.61 -5.46
N PRO A 78 1.98 8.17 -4.57
CA PRO A 78 2.21 8.25 -3.13
C PRO A 78 3.32 7.27 -2.71
N GLU A 79 3.92 7.52 -1.54
CA GLU A 79 4.82 6.57 -0.91
C GLU A 79 4.02 5.38 -0.39
N THR A 80 4.45 4.17 -0.74
CA THR A 80 3.80 2.91 -0.35
C THR A 80 4.65 2.13 0.67
N SER A 81 4.04 1.14 1.30
CA SER A 81 4.69 0.14 2.16
C SER A 81 4.53 -1.25 1.54
N ASP A 82 5.25 -2.25 2.06
CA ASP A 82 5.23 -3.61 1.51
C ASP A 82 3.89 -4.35 1.72
N SER A 83 3.04 -3.80 2.57
CA SER A 83 1.70 -4.36 2.84
C SER A 83 0.62 -3.93 1.84
N GLU A 84 0.91 -2.99 0.96
CA GLU A 84 -0.01 -2.55 -0.09
C GLU A 84 0.20 -3.38 -1.36
N ILE A 85 -0.88 -3.97 -1.85
CA ILE A 85 -0.85 -4.71 -3.12
C ILE A 85 -0.93 -3.68 -4.25
N ARG A 86 0.11 -3.60 -5.07
CA ARG A 86 0.16 -2.72 -6.25
C ARG A 86 -0.06 -3.52 -7.53
N MET A 87 -0.87 -2.97 -8.42
CA MET A 87 -0.99 -3.52 -9.77
C MET A 87 0.16 -3.06 -10.65
N VAL A 88 0.74 -3.99 -11.39
CA VAL A 88 1.81 -3.70 -12.35
C VAL A 88 1.33 -2.73 -13.43
N GLY A 89 2.15 -1.75 -13.79
CA GLY A 89 1.87 -0.81 -14.88
C GLY A 89 0.95 0.36 -14.52
N GLY A 90 0.64 0.58 -13.21
CA GLY A 90 -0.13 1.74 -12.77
C GLY A 90 -1.59 1.76 -13.25
N ILE A 91 -2.15 0.60 -13.58
CA ILE A 91 -3.53 0.47 -14.11
C ILE A 91 -4.57 1.03 -13.13
N GLU A 92 -4.29 0.98 -11.83
CA GLU A 92 -5.17 1.43 -10.74
C GLU A 92 -5.06 2.93 -10.43
N ASN A 93 -4.18 3.66 -11.12
CA ASN A 93 -3.94 5.07 -10.87
C ASN A 93 -5.17 5.91 -11.21
N VAL A 94 -5.55 6.79 -10.28
CA VAL A 94 -6.59 7.80 -10.45
C VAL A 94 -5.98 9.18 -10.29
N ASP A 95 -6.14 10.07 -11.27
CA ASP A 95 -5.59 11.42 -11.17
C ASP A 95 -6.36 12.27 -10.16
N THR A 96 -5.62 12.99 -9.31
CA THR A 96 -6.20 13.88 -8.28
C THR A 96 -7.05 15.02 -8.83
N ALA A 97 -7.06 15.27 -10.13
CA ALA A 97 -7.96 16.24 -10.76
C ALA A 97 -9.46 15.92 -10.52
N VAL A 98 -9.80 14.64 -10.36
CA VAL A 98 -11.18 14.24 -10.02
C VAL A 98 -11.63 14.75 -8.64
N LEU A 99 -10.69 15.13 -7.77
CA LEU A 99 -10.93 15.62 -6.42
C LEU A 99 -11.17 17.13 -6.34
N GLU A 100 -11.10 17.86 -7.45
CA GLU A 100 -11.26 19.31 -7.48
C GLU A 100 -12.60 19.83 -6.90
N PRO A 101 -13.74 19.15 -7.08
CA PRO A 101 -15.01 19.60 -6.54
C PRO A 101 -15.10 19.53 -5.00
N PHE A 102 -14.13 18.91 -4.33
CA PHE A 102 -14.16 18.68 -2.89
C PHE A 102 -13.27 19.67 -2.13
N ASP A 103 -13.77 20.17 -1.00
CA ASP A 103 -13.01 21.00 -0.08
C ASP A 103 -12.02 20.18 0.74
N TYR A 104 -12.33 18.90 0.95
CA TYR A 104 -11.44 17.92 1.55
C TYR A 104 -11.70 16.52 1.00
N ALA A 105 -10.62 15.78 0.74
CA ALA A 105 -10.67 14.38 0.36
C ALA A 105 -9.92 13.53 1.41
N ALA A 106 -10.70 12.76 2.18
CA ALA A 106 -10.19 11.77 3.11
C ALA A 106 -9.94 10.45 2.36
N LEU A 107 -8.67 10.12 2.15
CA LEU A 107 -8.25 9.01 1.31
C LEU A 107 -7.75 7.85 2.16
N GLY A 108 -8.22 6.65 1.84
CA GLY A 108 -7.70 5.37 2.30
C GLY A 108 -6.90 4.67 1.19
N HIS A 109 -6.49 3.44 1.43
CA HIS A 109 -5.68 2.57 0.58
C HIS A 109 -4.18 2.62 0.95
N ILE A 110 -3.58 3.79 1.06
CA ILE A 110 -2.16 3.96 1.40
C ILE A 110 -1.98 3.97 2.92
N HIS A 111 -1.05 3.17 3.40
CA HIS A 111 -0.81 2.93 4.82
C HIS A 111 0.00 4.03 5.50
N ARG A 112 0.74 4.84 4.72
CA ARG A 112 1.45 6.01 5.23
C ARG A 112 0.60 7.26 5.13
N LYS A 113 0.52 8.02 6.23
CA LYS A 113 -0.13 9.34 6.23
C LYS A 113 0.63 10.29 5.32
N GLN A 114 -0.03 10.87 4.34
CA GLN A 114 0.58 11.81 3.41
C GLN A 114 -0.45 12.61 2.63
N LYS A 115 -0.05 13.75 2.10
CA LYS A 115 -0.83 14.50 1.12
C LYS A 115 -0.50 14.03 -0.30
N ILE A 116 -1.46 14.14 -1.19
CA ILE A 116 -1.27 13.90 -2.62
C ILE A 116 -1.76 15.12 -3.42
N GLY A 117 -0.84 15.78 -4.13
CA GLY A 117 -1.14 17.02 -4.81
C GLY A 117 -1.44 18.17 -3.83
N ARG A 118 -2.73 18.53 -3.69
CA ARG A 118 -3.16 19.59 -2.77
C ARG A 118 -3.15 19.15 -1.30
N VAL A 119 -3.03 20.10 -0.39
CA VAL A 119 -3.02 19.85 1.06
C VAL A 119 -4.32 19.20 1.57
N GLN A 120 -5.44 19.48 0.90
CA GLN A 120 -6.76 18.97 1.23
C GLN A 120 -6.97 17.50 0.80
N ASN A 121 -6.13 16.95 -0.05
CA ASN A 121 -6.20 15.56 -0.48
C ASN A 121 -5.22 14.74 0.34
N ARG A 122 -5.71 13.97 1.31
CA ARG A 122 -4.84 13.29 2.27
C ARG A 122 -5.20 11.84 2.47
N TYR A 123 -4.17 11.01 2.40
CA TYR A 123 -4.20 9.68 2.96
C TYR A 123 -4.03 9.76 4.48
N CYS A 124 -4.94 9.18 5.24
CA CYS A 124 -4.86 9.17 6.70
C CYS A 124 -3.85 8.14 7.22
N GLY A 125 -3.46 7.19 6.39
CA GLY A 125 -2.69 6.02 6.79
C GLY A 125 -3.54 4.98 7.52
N THR A 126 -2.87 4.01 8.11
CA THR A 126 -3.49 2.96 8.93
C THR A 126 -3.30 3.25 10.42
N PRO A 127 -4.21 2.77 11.30
CA PRO A 127 -4.09 2.99 12.74
C PRO A 127 -2.93 2.20 13.39
N LEU A 128 -2.48 1.14 12.75
CA LEU A 128 -1.38 0.28 13.19
C LEU A 128 -0.39 0.07 12.04
N GLN A 129 0.80 -0.42 12.36
CA GLN A 129 1.81 -0.86 11.40
C GLN A 129 1.46 -2.28 10.94
N TYR A 130 1.28 -2.49 9.63
CA TYR A 130 0.88 -3.79 9.06
C TYR A 130 2.03 -4.52 8.37
N SER A 131 3.18 -3.86 8.21
CA SER A 131 4.38 -4.46 7.66
C SER A 131 5.64 -3.95 8.37
N VAL A 132 6.72 -4.69 8.19
CA VAL A 132 8.05 -4.29 8.68
C VAL A 132 8.53 -3.00 8.01
N SER A 133 8.13 -2.72 6.77
CA SER A 133 8.49 -1.47 6.09
C SER A 133 7.88 -0.23 6.75
N GLU A 134 6.83 -0.40 7.56
CA GLU A 134 6.20 0.67 8.34
C GLU A 134 6.82 0.87 9.72
N ALA A 135 7.88 0.09 10.06
CA ALA A 135 8.57 0.24 11.34
C ALA A 135 9.11 1.66 11.49
N GLY A 136 8.76 2.30 12.60
CA GLY A 136 9.10 3.70 12.87
C GLY A 136 8.11 4.72 12.33
N ASP A 137 7.14 4.33 11.51
CA ASP A 137 6.08 5.22 11.06
C ASP A 137 5.19 5.63 12.25
N GLU A 138 5.03 6.93 12.45
CA GLU A 138 4.11 7.47 13.44
C GLU A 138 2.68 7.40 12.92
N LYS A 139 1.84 6.59 13.55
CA LYS A 139 0.43 6.43 13.21
C LYS A 139 -0.42 7.50 13.91
N THR A 140 -1.38 8.06 13.17
CA THR A 140 -2.18 9.20 13.66
C THR A 140 -3.65 9.07 13.23
N VAL A 141 -4.51 9.79 13.96
CA VAL A 141 -5.85 10.14 13.48
C VAL A 141 -5.78 11.57 12.94
N THR A 142 -6.27 11.74 11.71
CA THR A 142 -6.34 13.08 11.09
C THR A 142 -7.66 13.75 11.49
N MET A 143 -7.57 14.80 12.31
CA MET A 143 -8.70 15.65 12.63
C MET A 143 -8.74 16.81 11.63
N VAL A 144 -9.92 17.07 11.06
CA VAL A 144 -10.12 18.10 10.04
C VAL A 144 -11.22 19.06 10.46
N GLU A 145 -10.90 20.34 10.53
CA GLU A 145 -11.85 21.41 10.79
C GLU A 145 -12.11 22.16 9.49
N LEU A 146 -13.33 22.03 8.97
CA LEU A 146 -13.80 22.78 7.82
C LEU A 146 -14.54 24.03 8.29
N LEU A 147 -13.96 25.18 7.98
CA LEU A 147 -14.56 26.48 8.22
C LEU A 147 -15.54 26.86 7.09
N GLU A 148 -15.56 28.13 6.69
CA GLU A 148 -16.39 28.63 5.60
C GLU A 148 -16.00 28.01 4.26
N LYS A 149 -16.95 27.97 3.33
CA LYS A 149 -16.68 27.54 1.96
C LYS A 149 -15.55 28.36 1.32
N GLY A 150 -14.56 27.67 0.75
CA GLY A 150 -13.39 28.30 0.13
C GLY A 150 -12.24 28.59 1.08
N SER A 151 -12.40 28.38 2.39
CA SER A 151 -11.30 28.44 3.36
C SER A 151 -10.47 27.16 3.31
N GLU A 152 -9.18 27.27 3.56
CA GLU A 152 -8.31 26.12 3.71
C GLU A 152 -8.67 25.33 4.98
N PRO A 153 -8.81 24.01 4.95
CA PRO A 153 -9.13 23.23 6.12
C PRO A 153 -7.97 23.24 7.12
N HIS A 154 -8.30 23.34 8.39
CA HIS A 154 -7.32 23.18 9.47
C HIS A 154 -7.15 21.68 9.78
N ILE A 155 -5.94 21.17 9.66
CA ILE A 155 -5.62 19.75 9.78
C ILE A 155 -4.71 19.52 10.96
N THR A 156 -5.15 18.68 11.90
CA THR A 156 -4.39 18.30 13.09
C THR A 156 -4.20 16.78 13.09
N GLU A 157 -2.96 16.34 13.24
CA GLU A 157 -2.61 14.94 13.38
C GLU A 157 -2.49 14.57 14.85
N LEU A 158 -3.36 13.68 15.32
CA LEU A 158 -3.38 13.20 16.69
C LEU A 158 -2.64 11.84 16.75
N PRO A 159 -1.51 11.74 17.44
CA PRO A 159 -0.72 10.53 17.49
C PRO A 159 -1.47 9.38 18.14
N LEU A 160 -1.32 8.19 17.58
CA LEU A 160 -1.80 6.94 18.14
C LEU A 160 -0.64 6.19 18.80
N THR A 161 -0.86 5.71 20.01
CA THR A 161 0.09 4.84 20.70
C THR A 161 -0.39 3.40 20.59
N PRO A 162 0.25 2.56 19.77
CA PRO A 162 -0.11 1.15 19.66
C PRO A 162 0.26 0.41 20.95
N MET A 163 -0.46 -0.68 21.26
CA MET A 163 -0.11 -1.57 22.37
C MET A 163 1.25 -2.23 22.14
N ARG A 164 1.57 -2.55 20.88
CA ARG A 164 2.87 -3.09 20.43
C ARG A 164 3.27 -2.39 19.15
N ARG A 165 4.51 -2.00 19.06
CA ARG A 165 5.09 -1.38 17.86
C ARG A 165 5.68 -2.45 16.96
N VAL A 166 5.91 -2.12 15.70
CA VAL A 166 6.80 -2.89 14.82
C VAL A 166 8.15 -2.21 14.82
N CYS A 167 9.19 -2.95 15.18
CA CYS A 167 10.56 -2.46 15.32
C CYS A 167 11.50 -3.24 14.41
N LYS A 168 12.49 -2.55 13.82
CA LYS A 168 13.63 -3.17 13.14
C LYS A 168 14.85 -3.13 14.05
N MET A 169 15.54 -4.25 14.16
CA MET A 169 16.77 -4.38 14.92
C MET A 169 17.87 -4.93 13.99
N ILE A 170 18.97 -4.24 13.88
CA ILE A 170 20.08 -4.60 12.99
C ILE A 170 21.37 -4.56 13.83
N GLY A 171 22.14 -5.65 13.86
CA GLY A 171 23.37 -5.72 14.61
C GLY A 171 23.85 -7.15 14.85
N HIS A 172 24.89 -7.29 15.65
CA HIS A 172 25.36 -8.59 16.10
C HIS A 172 24.40 -9.21 17.11
N LEU A 173 24.33 -10.55 17.13
CA LEU A 173 23.44 -11.28 18.04
C LEU A 173 23.56 -10.82 19.49
N ASP A 174 24.78 -10.71 20.01
CA ASP A 174 25.01 -10.31 21.39
C ASP A 174 24.57 -8.86 21.67
N GLU A 175 24.72 -7.96 20.70
CA GLU A 175 24.25 -6.59 20.83
C GLU A 175 22.72 -6.53 20.90
N ILE A 176 22.05 -7.29 20.04
CA ILE A 176 20.57 -7.35 20.00
C ILE A 176 20.01 -7.98 21.28
N LEU A 177 20.65 -9.05 21.79
CA LEU A 177 20.25 -9.67 23.07
C LEU A 177 20.43 -8.70 24.24
N ASN A 178 21.53 -7.92 24.25
CA ASN A 178 21.81 -6.94 25.30
C ASN A 178 20.95 -5.66 25.18
N ALA A 179 20.44 -5.34 24.00
CA ALA A 179 19.55 -4.20 23.76
C ALA A 179 18.11 -4.48 24.18
N ALA A 180 17.78 -5.73 24.50
CA ALA A 180 16.45 -6.09 24.98
C ALA A 180 16.18 -5.42 26.32
N ALA A 181 15.14 -4.61 26.36
CA ALA A 181 14.63 -3.93 27.55
C ALA A 181 13.18 -4.33 27.80
N GLU A 182 12.70 -4.13 29.01
CA GLU A 182 11.32 -4.45 29.38
C GLU A 182 10.29 -3.77 28.46
N ASP A 183 10.65 -2.60 27.91
CA ASP A 183 9.77 -1.81 27.02
C ASP A 183 9.70 -2.31 25.58
N ASN A 184 10.65 -3.09 25.07
CA ASN A 184 10.72 -3.50 23.67
C ASN A 184 10.67 -5.03 23.45
N CYS A 185 10.85 -5.84 24.46
CA CYS A 185 10.81 -7.30 24.32
C CYS A 185 9.40 -7.82 23.95
N HIS A 186 8.36 -7.02 24.20
CA HIS A 186 6.96 -7.34 23.87
C HIS A 186 6.49 -6.76 22.53
N ASP A 187 7.31 -5.96 21.86
CA ASP A 187 7.00 -5.42 20.53
C ASP A 187 7.17 -6.49 19.43
N TYR A 188 6.63 -6.24 18.25
CA TYR A 188 6.88 -7.05 17.06
C TYR A 188 8.25 -6.67 16.48
N VAL A 189 9.18 -7.61 16.41
CA VAL A 189 10.55 -7.31 15.97
C VAL A 189 10.92 -8.04 14.68
N SER A 190 11.49 -7.30 13.72
CA SER A 190 12.21 -7.82 12.58
C SER A 190 13.70 -7.68 12.87
N ILE A 191 14.41 -8.79 12.91
CA ILE A 191 15.81 -8.84 13.32
C ILE A 191 16.69 -9.16 12.12
N THR A 192 17.73 -8.34 11.90
CA THR A 192 18.76 -8.58 10.89
C THR A 192 20.11 -8.77 11.61
N LEU A 193 20.63 -9.99 11.57
CA LEU A 193 21.93 -10.34 12.14
C LEU A 193 23.03 -10.03 11.14
N THR A 194 24.06 -9.33 11.62
CA THR A 194 25.25 -8.95 10.83
C THR A 194 26.50 -9.73 11.20
N ASP A 195 26.35 -10.81 11.96
CA ASP A 195 27.47 -11.68 12.37
C ASP A 195 28.10 -12.35 11.15
N GLU A 196 29.43 -12.19 10.99
CA GLU A 196 30.20 -12.81 9.89
C GLU A 196 30.29 -14.33 10.03
N VAL A 197 30.29 -14.83 11.27
CA VAL A 197 30.26 -16.25 11.59
C VAL A 197 28.86 -16.60 12.07
N GLU A 198 28.26 -17.62 11.47
CA GLU A 198 26.93 -18.06 11.84
C GLU A 198 26.83 -18.37 13.35
N ALA A 199 26.05 -17.58 14.04
CA ALA A 199 25.86 -17.75 15.48
C ALA A 199 25.18 -19.09 15.78
N TYR A 200 25.62 -19.76 16.82
CA TYR A 200 25.00 -21.03 17.23
C TYR A 200 23.59 -20.77 17.79
N GLN A 201 22.59 -21.40 17.16
CA GLN A 201 21.17 -21.33 17.55
C GLN A 201 20.68 -19.91 17.82
N PRO A 202 20.80 -18.96 16.83
CA PRO A 202 20.42 -17.59 17.07
C PRO A 202 18.92 -17.42 17.32
N LYS A 203 18.09 -18.21 16.65
CA LYS A 203 16.63 -18.18 16.81
C LYS A 203 16.21 -18.52 18.23
N GLU A 204 16.70 -19.62 18.77
CA GLU A 204 16.36 -20.07 20.11
C GLU A 204 16.80 -19.09 21.20
N LYS A 205 17.91 -18.39 21.00
CA LYS A 205 18.39 -17.35 21.93
C LYS A 205 17.50 -16.10 21.87
N LEU A 206 17.13 -15.69 20.68
CA LEU A 206 16.26 -14.54 20.47
C LEU A 206 14.83 -14.78 21.00
N GLU A 207 14.28 -15.97 20.78
CA GLU A 207 12.95 -16.37 21.30
C GLU A 207 12.88 -16.43 22.83
N GLN A 208 14.01 -16.50 23.52
CA GLN A 208 14.04 -16.41 25.00
C GLN A 208 13.88 -14.97 25.51
N VAL A 209 14.09 -13.98 24.63
CA VAL A 209 14.14 -12.57 24.99
C VAL A 209 13.02 -11.77 24.36
N TYR A 210 12.63 -12.08 23.13
CA TYR A 210 11.59 -11.37 22.37
C TYR A 210 10.35 -12.24 22.16
N ASP A 211 9.20 -11.76 22.58
CA ASP A 211 7.94 -12.52 22.52
C ASP A 211 7.37 -12.64 21.09
N HIS A 212 7.63 -11.68 20.23
CA HIS A 212 7.01 -11.55 18.91
C HIS A 212 8.02 -11.27 17.82
N ILE A 213 8.75 -12.28 17.41
CA ILE A 213 9.70 -12.19 16.28
C ILE A 213 8.92 -12.41 14.97
N LEU A 214 8.90 -11.40 14.10
CA LEU A 214 8.28 -11.48 12.78
C LEU A 214 9.17 -12.21 11.78
N GLU A 215 10.48 -11.89 11.78
CA GLU A 215 11.46 -12.48 10.89
C GLU A 215 12.87 -12.35 11.48
N ILE A 216 13.74 -13.25 11.08
CA ILE A 216 15.18 -13.20 11.35
C ILE A 216 15.87 -13.30 10.00
N LYS A 217 16.64 -12.26 9.64
CA LYS A 217 17.46 -12.21 8.43
C LYS A 217 18.94 -12.28 8.82
N ILE A 218 19.75 -12.81 7.94
CA ILE A 218 21.21 -12.80 8.07
C ILE A 218 21.75 -11.96 6.90
N ASP A 219 22.40 -10.86 7.23
CA ASP A 219 23.04 -9.95 6.28
C ASP A 219 24.52 -9.85 6.56
N ASN A 220 25.32 -10.76 5.99
CA ASN A 220 26.77 -10.79 6.08
C ASN A 220 27.41 -10.90 4.68
N GLU A 221 28.75 -10.82 4.60
CA GLU A 221 29.44 -10.91 3.31
C GLU A 221 29.09 -12.18 2.51
N ARG A 222 28.87 -13.29 3.20
CA ARG A 222 28.54 -14.56 2.56
C ARG A 222 27.14 -14.53 1.92
N THR A 223 26.15 -14.02 2.64
CA THR A 223 24.76 -13.94 2.12
C THR A 223 24.67 -12.93 0.99
N ARG A 224 25.37 -11.80 1.08
CA ARG A 224 25.44 -10.81 -0.01
C ARG A 224 26.07 -11.38 -1.28
N LYS A 225 27.18 -12.10 -1.17
CA LYS A 225 27.78 -12.77 -2.34
C LYS A 225 26.86 -13.79 -2.98
N ILE A 226 26.09 -14.56 -2.19
CA ILE A 226 25.13 -15.52 -2.73
C ILE A 226 24.02 -14.81 -3.52
N LEU A 227 23.54 -13.67 -3.02
CA LEU A 227 22.52 -12.85 -3.71
C LEU A 227 23.07 -12.24 -5.00
N GLU A 228 24.28 -11.67 -4.96
CA GLU A 228 24.96 -11.12 -6.16
C GLU A 228 25.13 -12.19 -7.25
N PHE A 229 25.57 -13.40 -6.88
CA PHE A 229 25.66 -14.52 -7.84
C PHE A 229 24.31 -14.92 -8.41
N SER A 230 23.25 -14.94 -7.61
CA SER A 230 21.91 -15.30 -8.09
C SER A 230 21.30 -14.21 -8.98
N GLU A 231 21.56 -12.93 -8.72
CA GLU A 231 21.09 -11.83 -9.57
C GLU A 231 21.80 -11.84 -10.93
N GLU A 232 23.12 -12.03 -10.98
CA GLU A 232 23.89 -12.13 -12.22
C GLU A 232 23.46 -13.34 -13.09
N GLU A 233 23.13 -14.49 -12.46
CA GLU A 233 22.62 -15.65 -13.19
C GLU A 233 21.21 -15.41 -13.75
N VAL A 234 20.33 -14.73 -13.01
CA VAL A 234 18.95 -14.46 -13.46
C VAL A 234 18.91 -13.39 -14.56
N GLU A 235 19.75 -12.35 -14.50
CA GLU A 235 19.83 -11.34 -15.57
C GLU A 235 20.34 -11.90 -16.90
N SER A 236 21.06 -13.01 -16.90
CA SER A 236 21.63 -13.64 -18.09
C SER A 236 20.75 -14.70 -18.73
N LEU A 237 19.69 -15.17 -18.04
CA LEU A 237 18.81 -16.21 -18.57
C LEU A 237 17.73 -15.61 -19.49
N ASP A 238 17.55 -16.22 -20.66
CA ASP A 238 16.36 -16.01 -21.47
C ASP A 238 15.12 -16.37 -20.63
N PRO A 239 13.99 -15.64 -20.74
CA PRO A 239 12.75 -15.93 -19.99
C PRO A 239 12.27 -17.38 -20.12
N TYR A 240 12.50 -18.01 -21.25
CA TYR A 240 12.18 -19.41 -21.46
C TYR A 240 13.08 -20.32 -20.62
N ASP A 241 14.40 -20.12 -20.64
CA ASP A 241 15.37 -20.91 -19.86
C ASP A 241 15.14 -20.76 -18.35
N ALA A 242 14.82 -19.55 -17.91
CA ALA A 242 14.45 -19.30 -16.51
C ALA A 242 13.20 -20.09 -16.10
N PHE A 243 12.18 -20.14 -16.96
CA PHE A 243 10.97 -20.92 -16.71
C PHE A 243 11.23 -22.42 -16.72
N VAL A 244 12.05 -22.93 -17.64
CA VAL A 244 12.45 -24.36 -17.70
C VAL A 244 13.10 -24.79 -16.39
N THR A 245 14.03 -23.97 -15.89
CA THR A 245 14.73 -24.23 -14.62
C THR A 245 13.75 -24.25 -13.45
N PHE A 246 12.91 -23.24 -13.34
CA PHE A 246 11.87 -23.15 -12.31
C PHE A 246 10.91 -24.35 -12.34
N PHE A 247 10.44 -24.73 -13.53
CA PHE A 247 9.53 -25.88 -13.69
C PHE A 247 10.17 -27.18 -13.20
N GLN A 248 11.44 -27.40 -13.56
CA GLN A 248 12.18 -28.59 -13.17
C GLN A 248 12.41 -28.66 -11.64
N GLU A 249 12.72 -27.53 -11.02
CA GLU A 249 12.87 -27.44 -9.56
C GLU A 249 11.56 -27.72 -8.83
N MET A 250 10.46 -27.12 -9.30
CA MET A 250 9.15 -27.25 -8.64
C MET A 250 8.51 -28.62 -8.83
N ASN A 251 8.70 -29.26 -9.99
CA ASN A 251 8.04 -30.53 -10.32
C ASN A 251 8.96 -31.75 -10.22
N GLY A 252 10.27 -31.58 -10.05
CA GLY A 252 11.25 -32.66 -9.99
C GLY A 252 11.39 -33.44 -11.28
N ARG A 253 10.90 -32.90 -12.42
CA ARG A 253 10.95 -33.48 -13.75
C ARG A 253 11.06 -32.42 -14.84
N ALA A 254 11.53 -32.83 -16.02
CA ALA A 254 11.47 -31.98 -17.20
C ALA A 254 10.02 -31.81 -17.71
N MET A 255 9.76 -30.75 -18.47
CA MET A 255 8.50 -30.54 -19.17
C MET A 255 8.24 -31.60 -20.21
N THR A 256 6.99 -31.92 -20.44
CA THR A 256 6.53 -32.71 -21.59
C THR A 256 6.51 -31.82 -22.84
N GLU A 257 6.43 -32.43 -24.01
CA GLU A 257 6.37 -31.71 -25.29
C GLU A 257 5.15 -30.76 -25.38
N ASP A 258 4.03 -31.14 -24.80
CA ASP A 258 2.81 -30.30 -24.76
C ASP A 258 2.97 -29.13 -23.82
N GLU A 259 3.56 -29.31 -22.64
CA GLU A 259 3.85 -28.26 -21.68
C GLU A 259 4.85 -27.24 -22.25
N ASP A 260 5.88 -27.72 -22.92
CA ASP A 260 6.90 -26.94 -23.60
C ASP A 260 6.30 -26.05 -24.70
N ASN A 261 5.45 -26.60 -25.56
CA ASN A 261 4.76 -25.88 -26.62
C ASN A 261 3.86 -24.76 -26.06
N VAL A 262 3.18 -24.98 -24.92
CA VAL A 262 2.36 -23.98 -24.29
C VAL A 262 3.22 -22.80 -23.82
N ILE A 263 4.35 -23.06 -23.18
CA ILE A 263 5.24 -21.99 -22.67
C ILE A 263 5.86 -21.21 -23.83
N HIS A 264 6.30 -21.87 -24.89
CA HIS A 264 6.76 -21.18 -26.10
C HIS A 264 5.70 -20.26 -26.70
N THR A 265 4.44 -20.67 -26.70
CA THR A 265 3.34 -19.87 -27.23
C THR A 265 3.10 -18.63 -26.37
N VAL A 266 3.15 -18.77 -25.04
CA VAL A 266 2.93 -17.65 -24.10
C VAL A 266 4.06 -16.63 -24.24
N ILE A 267 5.32 -17.06 -24.18
CA ILE A 267 6.49 -16.16 -24.20
C ILE A 267 6.62 -15.44 -25.56
N ASN A 268 6.33 -16.10 -26.66
CA ASN A 268 6.37 -15.48 -27.99
C ASN A 268 5.15 -14.60 -28.28
N GLY A 269 3.98 -14.93 -27.72
CA GLY A 269 2.77 -14.10 -27.84
C GLY A 269 2.88 -12.75 -27.12
N GLU A 270 3.64 -12.65 -26.04
CA GLU A 270 3.92 -11.37 -25.37
C GLU A 270 4.89 -10.49 -26.18
N LYS A 271 5.77 -11.06 -26.99
CA LYS A 271 6.68 -10.27 -27.87
C LYS A 271 5.94 -9.59 -29.04
N GLU A 272 4.82 -10.14 -29.51
CA GLU A 272 4.01 -9.53 -30.58
C GLU A 272 3.10 -8.39 -30.10
N VAL A 273 2.86 -8.29 -28.81
CA VAL A 273 2.03 -7.21 -28.22
C VAL A 273 2.89 -5.99 -27.77
N ALA A 274 4.21 -6.15 -27.72
CA ALA A 274 5.15 -5.12 -27.28
C ALA A 274 5.86 -4.36 -28.45
N GLU A 275 5.58 -4.71 -29.73
CA GLU A 275 5.94 -3.94 -30.94
C GLU A 275 4.71 -3.17 -31.46
#